data_c50b3c725cc82a5f17697a91df5ce5d4
#
_entry.id   c50b3c725cc82a5f17697a91df5ce5d4
#
_cell.length_a   1.000
_cell.length_b   1.000
_cell.length_c   1.000
_cell.angle_alpha   90.00
_cell.angle_beta   90.00
_cell.angle_gamma   90.00
#
_symmetry.space_group_name_H-M   'P 1'
#
loop_
_entity.id
_entity.type
_entity.pdbx_description
1 polymer ?
#
loop_
_entity_poly.entity_id
_entity_poly.type
_entity_poly.pdbx_seq_one_letter_code
_entity_poly.pdbx_strand_id
1 'polypeptide(L)'
;MLYMVIEHFREGAAPLIYERFREKGRMAPPGARYLSSWVTTDFERCFQVMDCDDRMLLDEWMSNWSDIVDFEVIPIITSEKANAAIAPHL
;
A
#
# COMPACT_ATOMS: atom_id res chain seq x y z
N MET A 1 11.06 -4.62 -4.80
CA MET A 1 9.99 -4.56 -5.81
C MET A 1 8.90 -3.62 -5.37
N LEU A 2 8.32 -2.86 -6.29
CA LEU A 2 7.26 -1.91 -6.00
C LEU A 2 5.89 -2.56 -6.06
N TYR A 3 5.02 -2.15 -5.14
CA TYR A 3 3.63 -2.55 -5.11
C TYR A 3 2.73 -1.34 -4.93
N MET A 4 1.65 -1.30 -5.70
CA MET A 4 0.52 -0.44 -5.40
C MET A 4 -0.39 -1.22 -4.46
N VAL A 5 -0.60 -0.68 -3.27
CA VAL A 5 -1.51 -1.25 -2.28
C VAL A 5 -2.74 -0.37 -2.22
N ILE A 6 -3.88 -0.94 -2.56
CA ILE A 6 -5.16 -0.25 -2.48
C ILE A 6 -5.86 -0.74 -1.22
N GLU A 7 -6.09 0.19 -0.30
CA GLU A 7 -6.75 -0.09 0.97
C GLU A 7 -8.20 0.33 0.84
N HIS A 8 -9.10 -0.65 1.00
CA HIS A 8 -10.54 -0.41 1.07
C HIS A 8 -10.92 -0.38 2.54
N PHE A 9 -11.22 0.81 3.06
CA PHE A 9 -11.59 0.97 4.47
C PHE A 9 -12.96 0.33 4.69
N ARG A 10 -13.07 -0.49 5.72
CA ARG A 10 -14.36 -1.04 6.10
C ARG A 10 -15.28 0.09 6.54
N GLU A 11 -16.58 -0.10 6.36
CA GLU A 11 -17.58 0.92 6.65
C GLU A 11 -17.39 1.49 8.05
N GLY A 12 -17.27 2.83 8.13
CA GLY A 12 -17.09 3.53 9.40
C GLY A 12 -15.71 3.38 10.05
N ALA A 13 -14.75 2.72 9.38
CA ALA A 13 -13.45 2.41 9.98
C ALA A 13 -12.43 3.55 9.92
N ALA A 14 -12.66 4.59 9.11
CA ALA A 14 -11.67 5.66 8.96
C ALA A 14 -11.18 6.27 10.29
N PRO A 15 -12.03 6.61 11.25
CA PRO A 15 -11.57 7.12 12.54
C PRO A 15 -10.65 6.13 13.28
N LEU A 16 -10.96 4.84 13.24
CA LEU A 16 -10.15 3.79 13.88
C LEU A 16 -8.80 3.64 13.21
N ILE A 17 -8.75 3.75 11.88
CA ILE A 17 -7.51 3.67 11.10
C ILE A 17 -6.57 4.80 11.50
N TYR A 18 -7.06 6.03 11.50
CA TYR A 18 -6.23 7.19 11.82
C TYR A 18 -5.84 7.27 13.29
N GLU A 19 -6.69 6.80 14.18
CA GLU A 19 -6.38 6.69 15.61
C GLU A 19 -5.24 5.68 15.82
N ARG A 20 -5.32 4.49 15.22
CA ARG A 20 -4.26 3.48 15.30
C ARG A 20 -2.96 3.98 14.67
N PHE A 21 -3.04 4.67 13.55
CA PHE A 21 -1.86 5.28 12.91
C PHE A 21 -1.20 6.31 13.82
N ARG A 22 -1.98 7.13 14.49
CA ARG A 22 -1.47 8.12 15.44
C ARG A 22 -0.74 7.46 16.60
N GLU A 23 -1.26 6.37 17.11
CA GLU A 23 -0.70 5.67 18.28
C GLU A 23 0.49 4.79 17.94
N LYS A 24 0.44 4.08 16.81
CA LYS A 24 1.38 3.01 16.48
C LYS A 24 2.15 3.22 15.18
N GLY A 25 1.83 4.27 14.43
CA GLY A 25 2.41 4.50 13.12
C GLY A 25 1.95 3.46 12.10
N ARG A 26 2.71 3.33 11.02
CA ARG A 26 2.36 2.44 9.90
C ARG A 26 2.53 0.97 10.22
N MET A 27 3.41 0.67 11.14
CA MET A 27 3.74 -0.71 11.56
C MET A 27 4.29 -1.57 10.41
N ALA A 28 5.03 -0.95 9.49
CA ALA A 28 5.71 -1.68 8.44
C ALA A 28 6.99 -2.30 8.99
N PRO A 29 7.23 -3.61 8.75
CA PRO A 29 8.46 -4.26 9.20
C PRO A 29 9.68 -3.76 8.42
N PRO A 30 10.92 -3.97 8.93
CA PRO A 30 12.12 -3.69 8.16
C PRO A 30 12.10 -4.40 6.81
N GLY A 31 12.47 -3.69 5.74
CA GLY A 31 12.42 -4.22 4.38
C GLY A 31 11.12 -3.92 3.63
N ALA A 32 10.11 -3.42 4.32
CA ALA A 32 8.89 -2.87 3.71
C ALA A 32 8.93 -1.35 3.88
N ARG A 33 9.17 -0.63 2.78
CA ARG A 33 9.40 0.82 2.79
C ARG A 33 8.22 1.56 2.17
N TYR A 34 7.69 2.50 2.91
CA TYR A 34 6.67 3.42 2.44
C TYR A 34 7.29 4.47 1.50
N LEU A 35 6.70 4.69 0.34
CA LEU A 35 7.14 5.73 -0.59
C LEU A 35 6.16 6.91 -0.63
N SER A 36 4.90 6.65 -0.87
CA SER A 36 3.88 7.69 -0.97
C SER A 36 2.48 7.11 -0.83
N SER A 37 1.51 7.96 -0.49
CA SER A 37 0.11 7.54 -0.43
C SER A 37 -0.84 8.70 -0.70
N TRP A 38 -2.04 8.34 -1.14
CA TRP A 38 -3.15 9.26 -1.41
C TRP A 38 -4.43 8.63 -0.89
N VAL A 39 -5.27 9.45 -0.28
CA VAL A 39 -6.55 9.01 0.28
C VAL A 39 -7.67 9.69 -0.50
N THR A 40 -8.72 8.95 -0.82
CA THR A 40 -9.90 9.54 -1.46
C THR A 40 -10.56 10.55 -0.51
N THR A 41 -11.17 11.59 -1.06
CA THR A 41 -11.74 12.68 -0.26
C THR A 41 -12.91 12.24 0.60
N ASP A 42 -13.51 11.10 0.27
CA ASP A 42 -14.59 10.48 1.06
C ASP A 42 -14.10 9.59 2.20
N PHE A 43 -12.78 9.42 2.34
CA PHE A 43 -12.15 8.54 3.33
C PHE A 43 -12.56 7.07 3.20
N GLU A 44 -12.77 6.60 1.98
CA GLU A 44 -13.13 5.20 1.72
C GLU A 44 -11.96 4.36 1.25
N ARG A 45 -10.97 4.96 0.56
CA ARG A 45 -9.83 4.22 0.00
C ARG A 45 -8.53 4.98 0.16
N CYS A 46 -7.45 4.23 0.30
CA CYS A 46 -6.08 4.74 0.26
C CYS A 46 -5.29 4.01 -0.82
N PHE A 47 -4.54 4.75 -1.61
CA PHE A 47 -3.62 4.23 -2.62
C PHE A 47 -2.21 4.46 -2.11
N GLN A 48 -1.45 3.39 -1.87
CA GLN A 48 -0.15 3.48 -1.24
C GLN A 48 0.89 2.72 -2.04
N VAL A 49 2.04 3.34 -2.27
CA VAL A 49 3.17 2.70 -2.93
C VAL A 49 4.16 2.24 -1.89
N MET A 50 4.47 0.94 -1.91
CA MET A 50 5.43 0.29 -1.03
C MET A 50 6.54 -0.35 -1.84
N ASP A 51 7.78 -0.24 -1.36
CA ASP A 51 8.93 -0.96 -1.90
C ASP A 51 9.33 -2.04 -0.91
N CYS A 52 9.18 -3.31 -1.30
CA CYS A 52 9.41 -4.44 -0.41
C CYS A 52 10.50 -5.36 -0.94
N ASP A 53 11.41 -5.74 -0.06
CA ASP A 53 12.48 -6.71 -0.38
C ASP A 53 11.90 -8.11 -0.60
N ASP A 54 10.84 -8.45 0.11
CA ASP A 54 10.13 -9.73 0.02
C ASP A 54 8.63 -9.47 0.14
N ARG A 55 7.84 -10.14 -0.70
CA ARG A 55 6.38 -10.04 -0.70
C ARG A 55 5.78 -10.42 0.67
N MET A 56 6.40 -11.33 1.40
CA MET A 56 5.94 -11.75 2.72
C MET A 56 5.96 -10.61 3.74
N LEU A 57 6.86 -9.64 3.60
CA LEU A 57 6.91 -8.46 4.47
C LEU A 57 5.66 -7.60 4.28
N LEU A 58 5.12 -7.57 3.07
CA LEU A 58 3.89 -6.86 2.78
C LEU A 58 2.71 -7.55 3.47
N ASP A 59 2.66 -8.89 3.44
CA ASP A 59 1.63 -9.65 4.15
C ASP A 59 1.68 -9.42 5.67
N GLU A 60 2.89 -9.39 6.22
CA GLU A 60 3.11 -9.10 7.64
C GLU A 60 2.58 -7.70 8.00
N TRP A 61 2.91 -6.71 7.20
CA TRP A 61 2.41 -5.35 7.40
C TRP A 61 0.88 -5.29 7.33
N MET A 62 0.28 -5.89 6.30
CA MET A 62 -1.17 -5.87 6.11
C MET A 62 -1.91 -6.57 7.26
N SER A 63 -1.30 -7.57 7.88
CA SER A 63 -1.92 -8.27 9.01
C SER A 63 -2.21 -7.37 10.21
N ASN A 64 -1.48 -6.26 10.33
CA ASN A 64 -1.70 -5.27 11.40
C ASN A 64 -2.96 -4.42 11.17
N TRP A 65 -3.56 -4.49 9.98
CA TRP A 65 -4.67 -3.62 9.58
C TRP A 65 -5.87 -4.39 9.04
N SER A 66 -5.76 -5.69 8.83
CA SER A 66 -6.76 -6.48 8.11
C SER A 66 -8.11 -6.60 8.84
N ASP A 67 -8.18 -6.20 10.10
CA ASP A 67 -9.43 -6.13 10.85
C ASP A 67 -10.32 -4.95 10.43
N ILE A 68 -9.73 -3.88 9.89
CA ILE A 68 -10.44 -2.65 9.50
C ILE A 68 -10.22 -2.23 8.05
N VAL A 69 -9.35 -2.92 7.32
CA VAL A 69 -9.01 -2.63 5.92
C VAL A 69 -9.02 -3.92 5.11
N ASP A 70 -9.61 -3.86 3.91
CA ASP A 70 -9.46 -4.90 2.90
C ASP A 70 -8.43 -4.42 1.88
N PHE A 71 -7.49 -5.29 1.52
CA PHE A 71 -6.35 -4.92 0.68
C PHE A 71 -6.44 -5.51 -0.72
N GLU A 72 -6.02 -4.71 -1.68
CA GLU A 72 -5.73 -5.13 -3.05
C GLU A 72 -4.27 -4.78 -3.32
N VAL A 73 -3.48 -5.75 -3.81
CA VAL A 73 -2.04 -5.57 -4.04
C VAL A 73 -1.72 -5.81 -5.51
N ILE A 74 -1.07 -4.84 -6.14
CA ILE A 74 -0.72 -4.89 -7.55
C ILE A 74 0.79 -4.64 -7.68
N PRO A 75 1.55 -5.60 -8.24
CA PRO A 75 2.95 -5.33 -8.58
C PRO A 75 3.03 -4.27 -9.66
N ILE A 76 3.90 -3.29 -9.48
CA ILE A 76 4.05 -2.18 -10.41
C ILE A 76 5.52 -1.93 -10.74
N ILE A 77 5.73 -1.24 -11.84
CA ILE A 77 7.01 -0.64 -12.20
C ILE A 77 6.76 0.84 -12.53
N THR A 78 7.81 1.64 -12.53
CA THR A 78 7.69 3.04 -12.96
C THR A 78 7.34 3.12 -14.44
N SER A 79 6.70 4.22 -14.84
CA SER A 79 6.41 4.47 -16.25
C SER A 79 7.68 4.51 -17.10
N GLU A 80 8.78 5.00 -16.54
CA GLU A 80 10.08 5.00 -17.19
C GLU A 80 10.55 3.58 -17.50
N LYS A 81 10.50 2.68 -16.53
CA LYS A 81 10.87 1.27 -16.72
C LYS A 81 9.92 0.57 -17.69
N ALA A 82 8.64 0.87 -17.61
CA ALA A 82 7.65 0.32 -18.55
C ALA A 82 7.94 0.73 -19.98
N ASN A 83 8.25 1.99 -20.18
CA ASN A 83 8.60 2.54 -21.50
C ASN A 83 9.84 1.85 -22.07
N ALA A 84 10.87 1.68 -21.25
CA ALA A 84 12.10 0.99 -21.65
C ALA A 84 11.84 -0.49 -21.98
N ALA A 85 11.01 -1.18 -21.19
CA ALA A 85 10.72 -2.59 -21.39
C ALA A 85 9.90 -2.86 -22.66
N ILE A 86 8.97 -1.98 -23.03
CA ILE A 86 8.12 -2.15 -24.20
C ILE A 86 8.79 -1.70 -25.50
N ALA A 87 9.79 -0.83 -25.41
CA ALA A 87 10.44 -0.23 -26.59
C ALA A 87 10.90 -1.24 -27.65
N PRO A 88 11.54 -2.40 -27.30
CA PRO A 88 11.94 -3.39 -28.29
C PRO A 88 10.79 -4.05 -29.05
N HIS A 89 9.56 -3.90 -28.57
CA HIS A 89 8.35 -4.52 -29.12
C HIS A 89 7.50 -3.56 -29.98
N LEU A 90 7.95 -2.31 -30.13
CA LEU A 90 7.24 -1.29 -30.90
C LEU A 90 7.70 -1.24 -32.36
#